data_0e4b12966f1802139785340760e2cd8d
#
_entry.id   0e4b12966f1802139785340760e2cd8d
#
_cell.length_a   1.000
_cell.length_b   1.000
_cell.length_c   1.000
_cell.angle_alpha   90.00
_cell.angle_beta   90.00
_cell.angle_gamma   90.00
#
_symmetry.space_group_name_H-M   'P 1'
#
loop_
_entity.id
_entity.type
_entity.pdbx_description
1 polymer ?
#
loop_
_entity_poly.entity_id
_entity_poly.type
_entity_poly.pdbx_seq_one_letter_code
_entity_poly.pdbx_strand_id
1 'polypeptide(L)'
;PSGKSIQAVADFLRNAKKEETFDSLFDPSLEAKESLLCIKNPDDFRQDRLTLLEQNSKEEILGFCRYWSKKYFSEKRFRDLLEKNYTQENLERHHHEFDQIFQYLNAFRVLCLTKVSMTGTDQINRLIEQHSPFFTGDESNFSSIPGSPVICTRNHYELNLMNGDQGIHLKFASKIPNKIEVKALFQVERQYKTFYDHQLNSVELAYAITVHKSQGSEYDHVAVV
;
A
#
# COMPACT_ATOMS: atom_id res chain seq x y z
N PRO A 1 0.33 -21.05 8.41
CA PRO A 1 0.54 -20.64 9.81
C PRO A 1 -0.18 -19.34 10.13
N SER A 2 -0.06 -18.31 9.26
CA SER A 2 -0.72 -17.01 9.45
C SER A 2 -2.26 -17.08 9.51
N GLY A 3 -2.87 -18.00 8.79
CA GLY A 3 -4.32 -18.19 8.80
C GLY A 3 -4.89 -18.53 10.18
N LYS A 4 -4.19 -19.32 10.99
CA LYS A 4 -4.65 -19.68 12.34
C LYS A 4 -4.62 -18.49 13.30
N SER A 5 -3.61 -17.62 13.21
CA SER A 5 -3.50 -16.44 14.05
C SER A 5 -4.60 -15.41 13.76
N ILE A 6 -4.85 -15.17 12.48
CA ILE A 6 -5.92 -14.27 12.04
C ILE A 6 -7.27 -14.82 12.44
N GLN A 7 -7.49 -16.15 12.28
CA GLN A 7 -8.73 -16.79 12.68
C GLN A 7 -8.99 -16.68 14.18
N ALA A 8 -7.97 -16.90 15.02
CA ALA A 8 -8.09 -16.79 16.48
C ALA A 8 -8.49 -15.38 16.92
N VAL A 9 -7.89 -14.33 16.33
CA VAL A 9 -8.27 -12.94 16.61
C VAL A 9 -9.67 -12.63 16.09
N ALA A 10 -10.01 -13.07 14.89
CA ALA A 10 -11.35 -12.87 14.33
C ALA A 10 -12.42 -13.55 15.18
N ASP A 11 -12.18 -14.75 15.67
CA ASP A 11 -13.11 -15.48 16.55
C ASP A 11 -13.24 -14.80 17.91
N PHE A 12 -12.12 -14.30 18.47
CA PHE A 12 -12.17 -13.49 19.69
C PHE A 12 -13.01 -12.22 19.47
N LEU A 13 -12.72 -11.41 18.44
CA LEU A 13 -13.48 -10.17 18.18
C LEU A 13 -14.97 -10.44 17.92
N ARG A 14 -15.31 -11.58 17.30
CA ARG A 14 -16.71 -11.96 17.05
C ARG A 14 -17.45 -12.34 18.33
N ASN A 15 -16.76 -12.97 19.26
CA ASN A 15 -17.33 -13.53 20.48
C ASN A 15 -17.11 -12.64 21.72
N ALA A 16 -16.29 -11.58 21.60
CA ALA A 16 -15.98 -10.67 22.69
C ALA A 16 -17.26 -9.99 23.24
N LYS A 17 -17.42 -10.03 24.54
CA LYS A 17 -18.48 -9.25 25.24
C LYS A 17 -18.06 -7.79 25.28
N LYS A 18 -19.05 -6.87 25.41
CA LYS A 18 -18.81 -5.41 25.47
C LYS A 18 -17.78 -4.94 26.53
N GLU A 19 -17.50 -5.77 27.53
CA GLU A 19 -16.60 -5.46 28.64
C GLU A 19 -15.16 -6.00 28.41
N GLU A 20 -14.95 -6.81 27.36
CA GLU A 20 -13.64 -7.34 27.01
C GLU A 20 -12.89 -6.30 26.17
N THR A 21 -11.74 -5.86 26.67
CA THR A 21 -10.88 -4.91 25.97
C THR A 21 -9.94 -5.66 25.01
N PHE A 22 -9.41 -4.96 24.04
CA PHE A 22 -8.41 -5.52 23.11
C PHE A 22 -7.17 -6.06 23.86
N ASP A 23 -6.86 -5.49 25.04
CA ASP A 23 -5.77 -5.94 25.91
C ASP A 23 -5.99 -7.36 26.42
N SER A 24 -7.24 -7.84 26.53
CA SER A 24 -7.52 -9.22 26.93
C SER A 24 -7.07 -10.27 25.90
N LEU A 25 -6.87 -9.89 24.64
CA LEU A 25 -6.24 -10.75 23.62
C LEU A 25 -4.77 -11.12 23.98
N PHE A 26 -4.13 -10.31 24.82
CA PHE A 26 -2.77 -10.50 25.28
C PHE A 26 -2.70 -11.22 26.62
N ASP A 27 -3.84 -11.70 27.15
CA ASP A 27 -3.87 -12.49 28.39
C ASP A 27 -3.01 -13.77 28.21
N PRO A 28 -2.05 -13.99 29.12
CA PRO A 28 -1.17 -15.15 29.13
C PRO A 28 -1.88 -16.51 29.12
N SER A 29 -3.12 -16.58 29.53
CA SER A 29 -3.88 -17.82 29.67
C SER A 29 -4.59 -18.27 28.39
N LEU A 30 -4.66 -17.44 27.34
CA LEU A 30 -5.35 -17.77 26.09
C LEU A 30 -4.44 -18.59 25.15
N GLU A 31 -4.96 -19.68 24.57
CA GLU A 31 -4.28 -20.51 23.56
C GLU A 31 -3.82 -19.71 22.31
N ALA A 32 -4.39 -18.52 22.10
CA ALA A 32 -3.98 -17.58 21.05
C ALA A 32 -2.58 -16.98 21.24
N LYS A 33 -1.95 -17.18 22.39
CA LYS A 33 -0.67 -16.56 22.78
C LYS A 33 0.51 -16.91 21.87
N GLU A 34 0.55 -18.12 21.33
CA GLU A 34 1.61 -18.53 20.39
C GLU A 34 1.48 -17.85 19.01
N SER A 35 0.32 -17.25 18.75
CA SER A 35 -0.06 -16.67 17.47
C SER A 35 0.09 -15.15 17.40
N LEU A 36 0.19 -14.47 18.54
CA LEU A 36 0.25 -13.02 18.65
C LEU A 36 1.62 -12.58 19.20
N LEU A 37 2.24 -11.62 18.55
CA LEU A 37 3.50 -11.03 18.99
C LEU A 37 3.29 -9.53 19.22
N CYS A 38 3.55 -9.06 20.42
CA CYS A 38 3.62 -7.62 20.72
C CYS A 38 5.07 -7.15 20.58
N ILE A 39 5.30 -6.14 19.74
CA ILE A 39 6.64 -5.57 19.51
C ILE A 39 6.60 -4.05 19.72
N LYS A 40 7.74 -3.49 20.12
CA LYS A 40 7.94 -2.04 20.23
C LYS A 40 8.68 -1.45 19.02
N ASN A 41 9.46 -2.29 18.33
CA ASN A 41 10.25 -1.88 17.18
C ASN A 41 9.71 -2.57 15.92
N PRO A 42 9.38 -1.85 14.84
CA PRO A 42 8.98 -2.44 13.57
C PRO A 42 9.98 -3.43 12.97
N ASP A 43 11.27 -3.28 13.28
CA ASP A 43 12.31 -4.21 12.79
C ASP A 43 12.20 -5.62 13.39
N ASP A 44 11.45 -5.80 14.48
CA ASP A 44 11.19 -7.10 15.12
C ASP A 44 10.00 -7.86 14.48
N PHE A 45 9.42 -7.32 13.43
CA PHE A 45 8.28 -7.90 12.72
C PHE A 45 8.57 -9.30 12.17
N ARG A 46 7.68 -10.26 12.43
CA ARG A 46 7.75 -11.63 11.93
C ARG A 46 6.59 -11.94 10.99
N GLN A 47 6.89 -12.55 9.85
CA GLN A 47 5.91 -12.83 8.80
C GLN A 47 4.99 -14.02 9.11
N ASP A 48 5.34 -14.87 10.07
CA ASP A 48 4.59 -16.07 10.43
C ASP A 48 3.53 -15.85 11.50
N ARG A 49 3.40 -14.60 12.00
CA ARG A 49 2.52 -14.25 13.13
C ARG A 49 1.76 -12.96 12.89
N LEU A 50 0.62 -12.84 13.57
CA LEU A 50 -0.01 -11.55 13.77
C LEU A 50 0.84 -10.76 14.78
N THR A 51 1.26 -9.57 14.39
CA THR A 51 2.12 -8.73 15.24
C THR A 51 1.37 -7.46 15.60
N LEU A 52 1.28 -7.17 16.90
CA LEU A 52 0.83 -5.88 17.40
C LEU A 52 2.05 -4.99 17.62
N LEU A 53 2.06 -3.82 16.97
CA LEU A 53 3.03 -2.78 17.20
C LEU A 53 2.37 -1.70 18.07
N GLU A 54 2.86 -1.53 19.30
CA GLU A 54 2.42 -0.44 20.15
C GLU A 54 2.93 0.89 19.59
N GLN A 55 2.00 1.81 19.34
CA GLN A 55 2.32 3.14 18.82
C GLN A 55 1.54 4.21 19.58
N ASN A 56 2.23 4.88 20.48
CA ASN A 56 1.66 5.89 21.38
C ASN A 56 2.13 7.31 21.06
N SER A 57 3.04 7.47 20.10
CA SER A 57 3.64 8.76 19.74
C SER A 57 3.69 8.98 18.23
N LYS A 58 3.84 10.24 17.84
CA LYS A 58 4.03 10.65 16.44
C LYS A 58 5.33 10.09 15.87
N GLU A 59 6.37 10.01 16.68
CA GLU A 59 7.68 9.48 16.32
C GLU A 59 7.61 7.99 15.99
N GLU A 60 6.81 7.23 16.72
CA GLU A 60 6.62 5.79 16.49
C GLU A 60 5.83 5.55 15.20
N ILE A 61 4.79 6.34 14.92
CA ILE A 61 4.06 6.29 13.64
C ILE A 61 5.01 6.59 12.48
N LEU A 62 5.87 7.59 12.62
CA LEU A 62 6.89 7.91 11.61
C LEU A 62 7.88 6.76 11.43
N GLY A 63 8.30 6.11 12.53
CA GLY A 63 9.15 4.91 12.51
C GLY A 63 8.50 3.77 11.73
N PHE A 64 7.21 3.51 11.98
CA PHE A 64 6.43 2.53 11.23
C PHE A 64 6.36 2.86 9.73
N CYS A 65 6.04 4.10 9.38
CA CYS A 65 5.96 4.51 7.97
C CYS A 65 7.30 4.36 7.23
N ARG A 66 8.40 4.67 7.90
CA ARG A 66 9.77 4.45 7.39
C ARG A 66 10.06 2.96 7.18
N TYR A 67 9.74 2.12 8.17
CA TYR A 67 9.87 0.67 8.06
C TYR A 67 9.04 0.13 6.89
N TRP A 68 7.77 0.56 6.78
CA TRP A 68 6.86 0.09 5.74
C TRP A 68 7.34 0.49 4.34
N SER A 69 7.79 1.72 4.16
CA SER A 69 8.39 2.16 2.90
C SER A 69 9.61 1.32 2.53
N LYS A 70 10.54 1.12 3.48
CA LYS A 70 11.70 0.26 3.28
C LYS A 70 11.30 -1.17 2.90
N LYS A 71 10.27 -1.72 3.53
CA LYS A 71 9.75 -3.06 3.24
C LYS A 71 9.12 -3.12 1.85
N TYR A 72 8.28 -2.15 1.50
CA TYR A 72 7.64 -2.05 0.19
C TYR A 72 8.66 -1.98 -0.95
N PHE A 73 9.73 -1.23 -0.79
CA PHE A 73 10.80 -1.12 -1.78
C PHE A 73 11.95 -2.11 -1.56
N SER A 74 11.81 -3.17 -0.75
CA SER A 74 12.92 -4.06 -0.38
C SER A 74 13.35 -4.98 -1.51
N GLU A 75 12.42 -5.45 -2.35
CA GLU A 75 12.71 -6.41 -3.41
C GLU A 75 13.46 -5.75 -4.57
N LYS A 76 14.65 -6.27 -4.86
CA LYS A 76 15.50 -5.74 -5.92
C LYS A 76 14.81 -5.77 -7.29
N ARG A 77 14.15 -6.90 -7.62
CA ARG A 77 13.47 -7.06 -8.91
C ARG A 77 12.38 -6.00 -9.12
N PHE A 78 11.61 -5.71 -8.06
CA PHE A 78 10.60 -4.66 -8.13
C PHE A 78 11.24 -3.29 -8.37
N ARG A 79 12.30 -2.92 -7.63
CA ARG A 79 13.02 -1.66 -7.86
C ARG A 79 13.60 -1.57 -9.28
N ASP A 80 14.21 -2.65 -9.77
CA ASP A 80 14.75 -2.68 -11.13
C ASP A 80 13.67 -2.42 -12.19
N LEU A 81 12.43 -2.90 -11.97
CA LEU A 81 11.29 -2.62 -12.84
C LEU A 81 10.83 -1.15 -12.72
N LEU A 82 10.87 -0.54 -11.53
CA LEU A 82 10.51 0.87 -11.32
C LEU A 82 11.54 1.85 -11.93
N GLU A 83 12.79 1.44 -12.03
CA GLU A 83 13.87 2.25 -12.63
C GLU A 83 13.85 2.28 -14.17
N LYS A 84 13.16 1.32 -14.80
CA LYS A 84 13.02 1.27 -16.25
C LYS A 84 12.26 2.47 -16.81
N ASN A 85 12.66 2.88 -18.03
CA ASN A 85 11.93 3.83 -18.83
C ASN A 85 11.11 3.05 -19.87
N TYR A 86 9.80 2.98 -19.66
CA TYR A 86 8.87 2.30 -20.54
C TYR A 86 8.55 3.16 -21.76
N THR A 87 8.07 2.53 -22.84
CA THR A 87 7.59 3.25 -24.03
C THR A 87 6.08 3.13 -24.12
N GLN A 88 5.40 4.26 -24.32
CA GLN A 88 3.93 4.30 -24.39
C GLN A 88 3.40 3.63 -25.67
N GLU A 89 4.18 3.63 -26.75
CA GLU A 89 3.77 3.11 -28.06
C GLU A 89 3.66 1.58 -28.10
N ASN A 90 4.21 0.89 -27.11
CA ASN A 90 4.24 -0.57 -27.10
C ASN A 90 4.10 -1.17 -25.69
N LEU A 91 3.01 -0.83 -24.99
CA LEU A 91 2.71 -1.36 -23.64
C LEU A 91 2.59 -2.90 -23.65
N GLU A 92 2.14 -3.50 -24.74
CA GLU A 92 1.97 -4.95 -24.86
C GLU A 92 3.30 -5.71 -24.72
N ARG A 93 4.42 -5.13 -25.16
CA ARG A 93 5.76 -5.74 -24.97
C ARG A 93 6.17 -5.85 -23.51
N HIS A 94 5.62 -5.00 -22.66
CA HIS A 94 5.92 -4.93 -21.24
C HIS A 94 4.86 -5.60 -20.38
N HIS A 95 3.89 -6.31 -20.99
CA HIS A 95 2.76 -6.90 -20.27
C HIS A 95 3.21 -7.77 -19.09
N HIS A 96 4.18 -8.67 -19.31
CA HIS A 96 4.70 -9.52 -18.26
C HIS A 96 5.39 -8.75 -17.11
N GLU A 97 6.09 -7.66 -17.43
CA GLU A 97 6.70 -6.79 -16.41
C GLU A 97 5.64 -6.06 -15.60
N PHE A 98 4.59 -5.58 -16.25
CA PHE A 98 3.46 -4.93 -15.59
C PHE A 98 2.67 -5.91 -14.71
N ASP A 99 2.45 -7.14 -15.16
CA ASP A 99 1.83 -8.18 -14.32
C ASP A 99 2.63 -8.40 -13.03
N GLN A 100 3.96 -8.46 -13.10
CA GLN A 100 4.81 -8.60 -11.93
C GLN A 100 4.72 -7.38 -11.00
N ILE A 101 4.69 -6.17 -11.56
CA ILE A 101 4.52 -4.93 -10.78
C ILE A 101 3.18 -4.95 -10.05
N PHE A 102 2.09 -5.30 -10.73
CA PHE A 102 0.75 -5.35 -10.13
C PHE A 102 0.60 -6.48 -9.12
N GLN A 103 1.23 -7.63 -9.34
CA GLN A 103 1.29 -8.70 -8.35
C GLN A 103 1.97 -8.20 -7.06
N TYR A 104 3.10 -7.50 -7.20
CA TYR A 104 3.80 -6.94 -6.06
C TYR A 104 3.00 -5.81 -5.37
N LEU A 105 2.39 -4.92 -6.15
CA LEU A 105 1.51 -3.87 -5.65
C LEU A 105 0.38 -4.43 -4.77
N ASN A 106 -0.21 -5.53 -5.17
CA ASN A 106 -1.30 -6.19 -4.45
C ASN A 106 -0.83 -7.00 -3.24
N ALA A 107 0.47 -7.24 -3.09
CA ALA A 107 1.00 -7.96 -1.94
C ALA A 107 1.04 -7.13 -0.64
N PHE A 108 1.11 -5.80 -0.74
CA PHE A 108 1.32 -4.92 0.41
C PHE A 108 0.20 -3.91 0.61
N ARG A 109 -0.33 -3.81 1.84
CA ARG A 109 -1.37 -2.81 2.14
C ARG A 109 -1.35 -2.37 3.61
N VAL A 110 -1.46 -1.05 3.83
CA VAL A 110 -1.83 -0.49 5.13
C VAL A 110 -3.32 -0.20 5.13
N LEU A 111 -4.02 -0.63 6.15
CA LEU A 111 -5.44 -0.40 6.36
C LEU A 111 -5.63 0.60 7.50
N CYS A 112 -6.29 1.71 7.21
CA CYS A 112 -6.61 2.74 8.20
C CYS A 112 -8.12 2.77 8.48
N LEU A 113 -8.48 3.07 9.72
CA LEU A 113 -9.90 3.21 10.10
C LEU A 113 -10.50 4.53 9.58
N THR A 114 -9.68 5.56 9.44
CA THR A 114 -10.12 6.91 9.06
C THR A 114 -9.33 7.43 7.85
N LYS A 115 -9.83 8.51 7.26
CA LYS A 115 -9.12 9.23 6.19
C LYS A 115 -8.27 10.37 6.76
N VAL A 116 -8.89 11.22 7.58
CA VAL A 116 -8.32 12.48 8.05
C VAL A 116 -8.04 12.39 9.56
N SER A 117 -6.90 11.85 9.92
CA SER A 117 -6.39 11.81 11.29
C SER A 117 -4.88 11.59 11.25
N MET A 118 -4.22 11.57 12.40
CA MET A 118 -2.79 11.29 12.48
C MET A 118 -2.45 9.86 12.00
N THR A 119 -3.40 8.92 12.15
CA THR A 119 -3.33 7.54 11.67
C THR A 119 -4.24 7.31 10.45
N GLY A 120 -4.74 8.37 9.85
CA GLY A 120 -5.58 8.31 8.65
C GLY A 120 -4.80 8.11 7.36
N THR A 121 -5.49 7.64 6.32
CA THR A 121 -4.86 7.33 5.03
C THR A 121 -4.10 8.49 4.45
N ASP A 122 -4.57 9.73 4.57
CA ASP A 122 -3.92 10.90 3.99
C ASP A 122 -2.54 11.13 4.61
N GLN A 123 -2.44 11.01 5.93
CA GLN A 123 -1.17 11.22 6.64
C GLN A 123 -0.22 10.02 6.45
N ILE A 124 -0.72 8.80 6.57
CA ILE A 124 0.10 7.58 6.41
C ILE A 124 0.67 7.49 4.99
N ASN A 125 -0.13 7.74 3.96
CA ASN A 125 0.32 7.76 2.56
C ASN A 125 1.46 8.75 2.35
N ARG A 126 1.28 9.98 2.85
CA ARG A 126 2.31 11.04 2.74
C ARG A 126 3.61 10.64 3.44
N LEU A 127 3.52 10.10 4.66
CA LEU A 127 4.69 9.69 5.42
C LEU A 127 5.43 8.52 4.77
N ILE A 128 4.73 7.54 4.20
CA ILE A 128 5.37 6.43 3.48
C ILE A 128 6.05 6.95 2.22
N GLU A 129 5.39 7.83 1.46
CA GLU A 129 5.91 8.43 0.23
C GLU A 129 7.19 9.24 0.47
N GLN A 130 7.25 10.03 1.54
CA GLN A 130 8.46 10.79 1.94
C GLN A 130 9.68 9.92 2.19
N HIS A 131 9.49 8.63 2.48
CA HIS A 131 10.56 7.66 2.69
C HIS A 131 10.82 6.77 1.47
N SER A 132 10.16 7.04 0.34
CA SER A 132 10.43 6.35 -0.93
C SER A 132 11.87 6.63 -1.40
N PRO A 133 12.59 5.63 -1.93
CA PRO A 133 13.93 5.85 -2.51
C PRO A 133 13.91 6.76 -3.75
N PHE A 134 12.74 7.00 -4.32
CA PHE A 134 12.54 7.87 -5.47
C PHE A 134 12.07 9.28 -5.10
N PHE A 135 11.86 9.57 -3.80
CA PHE A 135 11.46 10.89 -3.33
C PHE A 135 12.65 11.86 -3.40
N THR A 136 12.46 12.99 -4.09
CA THR A 136 13.52 13.98 -4.33
C THR A 136 13.50 15.18 -3.37
N GLY A 137 12.61 15.17 -2.37
CA GLY A 137 12.46 16.26 -1.41
C GLY A 137 11.55 17.41 -1.87
N ASP A 138 11.05 17.37 -3.09
CA ASP A 138 10.11 18.37 -3.61
C ASP A 138 8.67 17.94 -3.35
N GLU A 139 8.03 18.61 -2.41
CA GLU A 139 6.63 18.33 -2.03
C GLU A 139 5.63 18.68 -3.14
N SER A 140 6.00 19.49 -4.12
CA SER A 140 5.11 19.82 -5.25
C SER A 140 4.85 18.61 -6.16
N ASN A 141 5.71 17.60 -6.13
CA ASN A 141 5.66 16.40 -6.96
C ASN A 141 5.21 15.13 -6.22
N PHE A 142 4.56 15.26 -5.06
CA PHE A 142 4.09 14.11 -4.28
C PHE A 142 3.21 13.11 -5.05
N SER A 143 2.52 13.56 -6.09
CA SER A 143 1.60 12.71 -6.83
C SER A 143 2.23 11.91 -7.97
N SER A 144 3.52 12.11 -8.26
CA SER A 144 4.14 11.54 -9.47
C SER A 144 5.51 10.90 -9.21
N ILE A 145 5.64 10.15 -8.10
CA ILE A 145 6.89 9.45 -7.77
C ILE A 145 6.82 8.03 -8.33
N PRO A 146 7.86 7.54 -9.05
CA PRO A 146 7.90 6.17 -9.54
C PRO A 146 7.75 5.15 -8.41
N GLY A 147 6.86 4.17 -8.61
CA GLY A 147 6.57 3.16 -7.61
C GLY A 147 5.44 3.52 -6.65
N SER A 148 4.90 4.75 -6.69
CA SER A 148 3.77 5.13 -5.85
C SER A 148 2.49 4.44 -6.30
N PRO A 149 1.87 3.63 -5.42
CA PRO A 149 0.55 3.08 -5.69
C PRO A 149 -0.50 4.17 -5.62
N VAL A 150 -1.46 4.09 -6.52
CA VAL A 150 -2.59 5.02 -6.61
C VAL A 150 -3.91 4.29 -6.71
N ILE A 151 -5.00 4.94 -6.30
CA ILE A 151 -6.36 4.40 -6.37
C ILE A 151 -7.34 5.45 -6.89
N CYS A 152 -8.20 5.05 -7.80
CA CYS A 152 -9.33 5.88 -8.23
C CYS A 152 -10.35 6.01 -7.09
N THR A 153 -10.80 7.23 -6.81
CA THR A 153 -11.79 7.51 -5.77
C THR A 153 -13.18 7.84 -6.33
N ARG A 154 -13.31 7.89 -7.65
CA ARG A 154 -14.57 8.10 -8.39
C ARG A 154 -14.52 7.34 -9.71
N ASN A 155 -15.70 7.10 -10.29
CA ASN A 155 -15.80 6.53 -11.63
C ASN A 155 -15.41 7.55 -12.69
N HIS A 156 -14.57 7.14 -13.64
CA HIS A 156 -14.18 7.86 -14.84
C HIS A 156 -14.64 7.07 -16.06
N TYR A 157 -15.92 7.16 -16.40
CA TYR A 157 -16.51 6.36 -17.47
C TYR A 157 -15.82 6.55 -18.83
N GLU A 158 -15.37 7.78 -19.14
CA GLU A 158 -14.64 8.08 -20.39
C GLU A 158 -13.28 7.37 -20.49
N LEU A 159 -12.67 7.06 -19.35
CA LEU A 159 -11.37 6.37 -19.27
C LEU A 159 -11.52 4.87 -18.98
N ASN A 160 -12.76 4.40 -18.76
CA ASN A 160 -13.08 3.06 -18.25
C ASN A 160 -12.40 2.74 -16.92
N LEU A 161 -12.26 3.74 -16.04
CA LEU A 161 -11.73 3.57 -14.68
C LEU A 161 -12.89 3.69 -13.69
N MET A 162 -12.92 2.76 -12.76
CA MET A 162 -13.94 2.70 -11.71
C MET A 162 -13.36 3.10 -10.34
N ASN A 163 -14.24 3.53 -9.46
CA ASN A 163 -13.88 3.75 -8.06
C ASN A 163 -13.31 2.46 -7.47
N GLY A 164 -12.11 2.53 -6.90
CA GLY A 164 -11.39 1.37 -6.36
C GLY A 164 -10.33 0.79 -7.29
N ASP A 165 -10.32 1.15 -8.59
CA ASP A 165 -9.27 0.71 -9.49
C ASP A 165 -7.91 1.21 -9.01
N GLN A 166 -6.94 0.29 -8.99
CA GLN A 166 -5.60 0.56 -8.53
C GLN A 166 -4.64 0.71 -9.70
N GLY A 167 -3.69 1.61 -9.53
CA GLY A 167 -2.62 1.86 -10.48
C GLY A 167 -1.30 2.12 -9.78
N ILE A 168 -0.28 2.41 -10.57
CA ILE A 168 1.07 2.71 -10.07
C ILE A 168 1.74 3.74 -10.97
N HIS A 169 2.51 4.64 -10.39
CA HIS A 169 3.33 5.59 -11.14
C HIS A 169 4.59 4.92 -11.67
N LEU A 170 4.84 5.04 -12.97
CA LEU A 170 6.05 4.53 -13.64
C LEU A 170 6.65 5.59 -14.55
N LYS A 171 7.93 5.39 -14.90
CA LYS A 171 8.69 6.23 -15.82
C LYS A 171 8.39 5.84 -17.27
N PHE A 172 8.06 6.83 -18.09
CA PHE A 172 7.86 6.65 -19.53
C PHE A 172 8.75 7.59 -20.31
N ALA A 173 9.30 7.10 -21.42
CA ALA A 173 9.98 7.96 -22.38
C ALA A 173 8.97 8.94 -22.97
N SER A 174 9.30 10.22 -22.95
CA SER A 174 8.51 11.28 -23.57
C SER A 174 8.71 11.28 -25.09
N LYS A 175 7.77 11.86 -25.81
CA LYS A 175 7.96 12.18 -27.24
C LYS A 175 9.07 13.22 -27.46
N ILE A 176 9.43 13.97 -26.42
CA ILE A 176 10.56 14.89 -26.45
C ILE A 176 11.84 14.10 -26.16
N PRO A 177 12.87 14.16 -27.03
CA PRO A 177 14.12 13.44 -26.83
C PRO A 177 14.75 13.72 -25.46
N ASN A 178 15.26 12.66 -24.81
CA ASN A 178 15.90 12.73 -23.50
C ASN A 178 15.02 13.23 -22.33
N LYS A 179 13.68 13.31 -22.51
CA LYS A 179 12.75 13.64 -21.44
C LYS A 179 12.06 12.38 -20.96
N ILE A 180 11.97 12.24 -19.64
CA ILE A 180 11.22 11.17 -18.96
C ILE A 180 9.98 11.82 -18.31
N GLU A 181 8.87 11.15 -18.40
CA GLU A 181 7.61 11.54 -17.78
C GLU A 181 7.16 10.44 -16.82
N VAL A 182 6.60 10.82 -15.68
CA VAL A 182 5.94 9.88 -14.79
C VAL A 182 4.45 9.88 -15.12
N LYS A 183 3.89 8.68 -15.28
CA LYS A 183 2.47 8.48 -15.58
C LYS A 183 1.92 7.37 -14.70
N ALA A 184 0.65 7.46 -14.36
CA ALA A 184 -0.07 6.40 -13.70
C ALA A 184 -0.42 5.29 -14.71
N LEU A 185 0.00 4.07 -14.43
CA LEU A 185 -0.36 2.86 -15.17
C LEU A 185 -1.51 2.18 -14.46
N PHE A 186 -2.58 1.86 -15.18
CA PHE A 186 -3.73 1.10 -14.70
C PHE A 186 -3.96 -0.13 -15.56
N GLN A 187 -4.49 -1.20 -14.96
CA GLN A 187 -5.04 -2.32 -15.70
C GLN A 187 -6.54 -2.08 -15.92
N VAL A 188 -6.94 -1.92 -17.18
CA VAL A 188 -8.31 -1.64 -17.62
C VAL A 188 -8.73 -2.72 -18.60
N GLU A 189 -9.78 -3.49 -18.30
CA GLU A 189 -10.30 -4.53 -19.21
C GLU A 189 -9.20 -5.50 -19.71
N ARG A 190 -8.30 -5.93 -18.81
CA ARG A 190 -7.13 -6.78 -19.11
C ARG A 190 -6.05 -6.15 -19.99
N GLN A 191 -6.14 -4.85 -20.25
CA GLN A 191 -5.11 -4.08 -20.96
C GLN A 191 -4.46 -3.08 -20.01
N TYR A 192 -3.22 -2.73 -20.28
CA TYR A 192 -2.54 -1.67 -19.56
C TYR A 192 -2.73 -0.34 -20.27
N LYS A 193 -3.13 0.68 -19.52
CA LYS A 193 -3.32 2.05 -20.01
C LYS A 193 -2.56 3.03 -19.11
N THR A 194 -2.02 4.08 -19.71
CA THR A 194 -1.28 5.12 -19.00
C THR A 194 -2.03 6.44 -19.05
N PHE A 195 -1.99 7.15 -17.91
CA PHE A 195 -2.65 8.44 -17.76
C PHE A 195 -1.70 9.43 -17.09
N TYR A 196 -1.80 10.69 -17.44
CA TYR A 196 -1.23 11.78 -16.65
C TYR A 196 -2.13 12.08 -15.46
N ASP A 197 -1.56 12.51 -14.35
CA ASP A 197 -2.33 12.83 -13.13
C ASP A 197 -3.39 13.90 -13.37
N HIS A 198 -3.11 14.89 -14.23
CA HIS A 198 -4.08 15.92 -14.57
C HIS A 198 -5.29 15.40 -15.38
N GLN A 199 -5.22 14.20 -15.95
CA GLN A 199 -6.35 13.53 -16.61
C GLN A 199 -7.22 12.77 -15.59
N LEU A 200 -6.69 12.52 -14.40
CA LEU A 200 -7.27 11.72 -13.34
C LEU A 200 -7.72 12.63 -12.19
N ASN A 201 -8.90 13.25 -12.32
CA ASN A 201 -9.41 14.25 -11.35
C ASN A 201 -9.70 13.70 -9.95
N SER A 202 -9.48 12.40 -9.70
CA SER A 202 -9.83 11.74 -8.43
C SER A 202 -8.97 10.51 -8.16
N VAL A 203 -7.66 10.69 -8.17
CA VAL A 203 -6.69 9.67 -7.80
C VAL A 203 -5.99 10.08 -6.52
N GLU A 204 -5.82 9.13 -5.60
CA GLU A 204 -5.16 9.30 -4.32
C GLU A 204 -4.04 8.26 -4.19
N LEU A 205 -3.01 8.56 -3.38
CA LEU A 205 -1.99 7.58 -3.00
C LEU A 205 -2.65 6.39 -2.29
N ALA A 206 -2.11 5.19 -2.50
CA ALA A 206 -2.71 3.95 -2.04
C ALA A 206 -1.74 2.98 -1.34
N TYR A 207 -0.65 3.43 -0.73
CA TYR A 207 0.09 2.62 0.24
C TYR A 207 -0.82 2.24 1.41
N ALA A 208 -1.66 3.19 1.83
CA ALA A 208 -2.69 3.02 2.82
C ALA A 208 -4.07 3.33 2.22
N ILE A 209 -5.05 2.48 2.50
CA ILE A 209 -6.46 2.67 2.14
C ILE A 209 -7.34 2.46 3.38
N THR A 210 -8.58 2.94 3.34
CA THR A 210 -9.52 2.65 4.44
C THR A 210 -9.94 1.18 4.41
N VAL A 211 -10.19 0.60 5.59
CA VAL A 211 -10.70 -0.78 5.73
C VAL A 211 -11.92 -1.02 4.83
N HIS A 212 -12.80 -0.02 4.71
CA HIS A 212 -13.97 -0.10 3.85
C HIS A 212 -13.61 -0.33 2.36
N LYS A 213 -12.57 0.36 1.86
CA LYS A 213 -12.11 0.21 0.48
C LYS A 213 -11.38 -1.10 0.22
N SER A 214 -10.94 -1.81 1.26
CA SER A 214 -10.23 -3.09 1.14
C SER A 214 -11.17 -4.31 1.10
N GLN A 215 -12.47 -4.11 1.29
CA GLN A 215 -13.44 -5.21 1.30
C GLN A 215 -13.42 -5.98 -0.03
N GLY A 216 -13.27 -7.31 0.06
CA GLY A 216 -13.15 -8.18 -1.10
C GLY A 216 -11.75 -8.29 -1.71
N SER A 217 -10.75 -7.64 -1.12
CA SER A 217 -9.35 -7.74 -1.54
C SER A 217 -8.55 -8.64 -0.61
N GLU A 218 -7.55 -9.33 -1.15
CA GLU A 218 -6.61 -10.17 -0.42
C GLU A 218 -5.19 -9.59 -0.57
N TYR A 219 -4.40 -9.61 0.51
CA TYR A 219 -3.04 -9.10 0.56
C TYR A 219 -2.13 -10.06 1.32
N ASP A 220 -0.87 -10.19 0.91
CA ASP A 220 0.12 -11.03 1.59
C ASP A 220 0.66 -10.38 2.87
N HIS A 221 0.79 -9.06 2.85
CA HIS A 221 1.32 -8.24 3.94
C HIS A 221 0.35 -7.11 4.27
N VAL A 222 -0.26 -7.17 5.44
CA VAL A 222 -1.22 -6.17 5.90
C VAL A 222 -0.78 -5.59 7.22
N ALA A 223 -0.82 -4.27 7.32
CA ALA A 223 -0.80 -3.55 8.59
C ALA A 223 -2.15 -2.85 8.79
N VAL A 224 -2.64 -2.82 10.02
CA VAL A 224 -3.85 -2.07 10.41
C VAL A 224 -3.43 -0.97 11.38
N VAL A 225 -3.85 0.28 11.10
CA VAL A 225 -3.46 1.47 11.86
C VAL A 225 -4.70 2.26 12.27
#